data_75b288c11c47c8291aadc9a96ebfce01
#
_entry.id   75b288c11c47c8291aadc9a96ebfce01
#
_cell.length_a   1.000
_cell.length_b   1.000
_cell.length_c   1.000
_cell.angle_alpha   90.00
_cell.angle_beta   90.00
_cell.angle_gamma   90.00
#
_symmetry.space_group_name_H-M   'P 1'
#
loop_
_entity.id
_entity.type
_entity.pdbx_description
1 polymer ?
#
loop_
_entity_poly.entity_id
_entity_poly.type
_entity_poly.pdbx_seq_one_letter_code
_entity_poly.pdbx_strand_id
1 'polypeptide(L)'
;MLDKYVRGEVVFIIDSCHSGNIIGRSVEEDTFAKEFISSFKSSNIRSSELASERFHVLCSSSKTEYSWTWTNYIGFATSRWAKGLGWDYDAKEAVTMEADSDSDNKVTLEELYNYSSTRIPDNKQTIVVYPDNDNFVVGGRY
;
A
#
# COMPACT_ATOMS: atom_id res chain seq x y z
N MET A 1 11.18 3.23 16.72
CA MET A 1 10.42 4.29 17.45
C MET A 1 8.91 4.07 17.40
N LEU A 2 8.30 3.81 16.25
CA LEU A 2 6.85 3.52 16.15
C LEU A 2 6.43 2.29 16.96
N ASP A 3 7.22 1.24 16.98
CA ASP A 3 6.96 0.01 17.71
C ASP A 3 6.81 0.20 19.24
N LYS A 4 7.36 1.27 19.77
CA LYS A 4 7.20 1.64 21.19
C LYS A 4 5.80 2.20 21.48
N TYR A 5 5.16 2.82 20.51
CA TYR A 5 3.91 3.58 20.70
C TYR A 5 2.71 2.95 20.01
N VAL A 6 2.93 2.12 18.98
CA VAL A 6 1.88 1.42 18.23
C VAL A 6 1.92 -0.06 18.59
N ARG A 7 0.89 -0.55 19.29
CA ARG A 7 0.80 -1.97 19.72
C ARG A 7 -0.01 -2.85 18.77
N GLY A 8 -0.71 -2.26 17.82
CA GLY A 8 -1.53 -2.95 16.82
C GLY A 8 -0.82 -3.13 15.49
N GLU A 9 -1.53 -3.64 14.51
CA GLU A 9 -1.08 -3.70 13.13
C GLU A 9 -1.03 -2.30 12.51
N VAL A 10 -0.15 -2.11 11.55
CA VAL A 10 0.11 -0.81 10.92
C VAL A 10 0.02 -0.97 9.41
N VAL A 11 -0.84 -0.18 8.79
CA VAL A 11 -0.98 -0.12 7.34
C VAL A 11 -0.35 1.16 6.82
N PHE A 12 0.50 1.02 5.80
CA PHE A 12 1.05 2.13 5.04
C PHE A 12 0.51 2.08 3.60
N ILE A 13 -0.19 3.12 3.20
CA ILE A 13 -0.59 3.33 1.82
C ILE A 13 0.18 4.57 1.33
N ILE A 14 1.10 4.38 0.38
CA ILE A 14 2.09 5.39 0.01
C ILE A 14 2.02 5.66 -1.48
N ASP A 15 1.64 6.90 -1.83
CA ASP A 15 1.64 7.38 -3.21
C ASP A 15 2.76 8.41 -3.40
N SER A 16 3.92 7.92 -3.81
CA SER A 16 5.07 8.76 -4.15
C SER A 16 5.99 8.04 -5.13
N CYS A 17 6.80 8.82 -5.85
CA CYS A 17 7.86 8.26 -6.70
C CYS A 17 8.79 7.37 -5.88
N HIS A 18 9.20 6.26 -6.47
CA HIS A 18 10.12 5.29 -5.85
C HIS A 18 9.62 4.71 -4.51
N SER A 19 8.31 4.73 -4.25
CA SER A 19 7.75 4.28 -2.97
C SER A 19 8.02 2.80 -2.67
N GLY A 20 8.20 1.98 -3.69
CA GLY A 20 8.58 0.57 -3.55
C GLY A 20 9.96 0.33 -2.87
N ASN A 21 10.80 1.36 -2.74
CA ASN A 21 12.02 1.29 -1.94
C ASN A 21 11.73 0.95 -0.47
N ILE A 22 10.58 1.32 0.03
CA ILE A 22 10.17 1.07 1.42
C ILE A 22 9.99 -0.42 1.69
N ILE A 23 9.52 -1.17 0.68
CA ILE A 23 9.35 -2.63 0.76
C ILE A 23 10.67 -3.40 0.53
N GLY A 24 11.70 -2.72 0.06
CA GLY A 24 12.97 -3.20 -0.49
C GLY A 24 13.50 -4.54 0.01
N ARG A 25 13.46 -5.52 -0.88
CA ARG A 25 14.13 -6.82 -0.70
C ARG A 25 15.63 -6.78 -1.04
N SER A 26 16.16 -5.67 -1.54
CA SER A 26 17.59 -5.47 -1.80
C SER A 26 18.04 -4.10 -1.30
N VAL A 27 18.58 -4.10 -0.10
CA VAL A 27 18.91 -2.91 0.69
C VAL A 27 20.38 -2.48 0.45
N GLU A 28 20.91 -2.54 -0.76
CA GLU A 28 22.35 -2.23 -0.89
C GLU A 28 22.67 -0.74 -1.07
N GLU A 29 21.70 0.13 -1.44
CA GLU A 29 22.09 1.53 -1.77
C GLU A 29 21.16 2.66 -1.28
N ASP A 30 20.01 2.39 -0.62
CA ASP A 30 19.11 3.45 -0.20
C ASP A 30 19.05 3.63 1.33
N THR A 31 19.65 4.74 1.80
CA THR A 31 19.66 5.10 3.22
C THR A 31 18.26 5.35 3.77
N PHE A 32 17.34 5.92 2.98
CA PHE A 32 15.97 6.21 3.42
C PHE A 32 15.19 4.92 3.71
N ALA A 33 15.25 3.94 2.81
CA ALA A 33 14.58 2.65 3.02
C ALA A 33 15.16 1.92 4.25
N LYS A 34 16.49 1.99 4.43
CA LYS A 34 17.17 1.43 5.63
C LYS A 34 16.69 2.10 6.91
N GLU A 35 16.65 3.42 6.93
CA GLU A 35 16.22 4.19 8.10
C GLU A 35 14.74 3.98 8.37
N PHE A 36 13.90 3.93 7.33
CA PHE A 36 12.47 3.64 7.44
C PHE A 36 12.25 2.25 8.06
N ILE A 37 12.80 1.19 7.46
CA ILE A 37 12.68 -0.17 7.97
C ILE A 37 13.28 -0.29 9.37
N SER A 38 14.43 0.35 9.64
CA SER A 38 15.06 0.32 10.95
C SER A 38 14.24 1.02 12.03
N SER A 39 13.42 2.01 11.65
CA SER A 39 12.52 2.71 12.56
C SER A 39 11.41 1.81 13.08
N PHE A 40 11.09 0.74 12.37
CA PHE A 40 10.09 -0.27 12.77
C PHE A 40 10.71 -1.48 13.48
N LYS A 41 12.01 -1.72 13.28
CA LYS A 41 12.69 -2.82 13.98
C LYS A 41 12.99 -2.40 15.42
N SER A 42 12.27 -2.98 16.36
CA SER A 42 12.64 -2.86 17.79
C SER A 42 13.96 -3.57 18.02
N SER A 43 14.85 -2.91 18.77
CA SER A 43 16.18 -3.46 19.13
C SER A 43 16.11 -4.74 19.98
N ASN A 44 14.92 -5.19 20.38
CA ASN A 44 14.70 -6.33 21.25
C ASN A 44 13.90 -7.50 20.65
N ILE A 45 13.47 -7.41 19.39
CA ILE A 45 12.76 -8.53 18.74
C ILE A 45 13.75 -9.36 17.96
N ARG A 46 14.04 -10.55 18.48
CA ARG A 46 15.01 -11.52 17.92
C ARG A 46 14.52 -12.26 16.66
N SER A 47 13.36 -11.95 16.10
CA SER A 47 12.91 -12.58 14.87
C SER A 47 12.45 -11.54 13.87
N SER A 48 13.07 -11.55 12.71
CA SER A 48 12.63 -10.80 11.53
C SER A 48 11.19 -11.17 11.11
N GLU A 49 10.71 -12.34 11.49
CA GLU A 49 9.37 -12.84 11.18
C GLU A 49 8.26 -12.12 11.96
N LEU A 50 8.42 -11.93 13.27
CA LEU A 50 7.39 -11.25 14.09
C LEU A 50 7.27 -9.75 13.82
N ALA A 51 8.35 -9.11 13.34
CA ALA A 51 8.30 -7.70 12.97
C ALA A 51 7.62 -7.50 11.61
N SER A 52 7.63 -8.48 10.72
CA SER A 52 7.01 -8.41 9.40
C SER A 52 5.50 -8.60 9.43
N GLU A 53 4.98 -9.41 10.33
CA GLU A 53 3.55 -9.74 10.42
C GLU A 53 2.64 -8.58 10.85
N ARG A 54 3.22 -7.47 11.36
CA ARG A 54 2.47 -6.31 11.84
C ARG A 54 2.41 -5.15 10.85
N PHE A 55 3.16 -5.22 9.77
CA PHE A 55 3.27 -4.12 8.82
C PHE A 55 2.75 -4.53 7.45
N HIS A 56 1.76 -3.80 7.00
CA HIS A 56 1.08 -3.95 5.73
C HIS A 56 1.38 -2.73 4.89
N VAL A 57 1.92 -2.90 3.69
CA VAL A 57 2.41 -1.78 2.88
C VAL A 57 1.87 -1.89 1.46
N LEU A 58 1.29 -0.82 0.96
CA LEU A 58 0.88 -0.66 -0.44
C LEU A 58 1.53 0.59 -1.01
N CYS A 59 2.32 0.42 -2.06
CA CYS A 59 3.07 1.51 -2.70
C CYS A 59 2.60 1.72 -4.13
N SER A 60 2.52 2.98 -4.54
CA SER A 60 2.07 3.36 -5.89
C SER A 60 3.04 3.03 -7.01
N SER A 61 4.32 2.89 -6.71
CA SER A 61 5.35 2.63 -7.72
C SER A 61 6.42 1.67 -7.20
N SER A 62 7.11 0.98 -8.11
CA SER A 62 8.29 0.20 -7.77
C SER A 62 9.46 1.11 -7.36
N LYS A 63 10.56 0.52 -6.89
CA LYS A 63 11.74 1.27 -6.41
C LYS A 63 12.42 2.12 -7.48
N THR A 64 12.23 1.81 -8.75
CA THR A 64 12.87 2.49 -9.89
C THR A 64 11.93 3.35 -10.71
N GLU A 65 10.64 3.41 -10.33
CA GLU A 65 9.60 4.08 -11.10
C GLU A 65 9.11 5.36 -10.44
N TYR A 66 8.61 6.27 -11.29
CA TYR A 66 7.87 7.45 -10.84
C TYR A 66 6.41 7.09 -10.58
N SER A 67 5.81 7.76 -9.60
CA SER A 67 4.36 7.82 -9.44
C SER A 67 3.80 8.92 -10.35
N TRP A 68 2.69 8.64 -11.01
CA TRP A 68 2.06 9.55 -11.97
C TRP A 68 0.75 10.10 -11.43
N THR A 69 0.39 11.29 -11.88
CA THR A 69 -0.85 11.98 -11.51
C THR A 69 -1.71 12.26 -12.74
N TRP A 70 -3.01 12.31 -12.53
CA TRP A 70 -3.95 12.86 -13.50
C TRP A 70 -3.81 14.39 -13.60
N THR A 71 -4.43 14.97 -14.60
CA THR A 71 -4.45 16.44 -14.79
C THR A 71 -5.10 17.21 -13.64
N ASN A 72 -5.93 16.55 -12.83
CA ASN A 72 -6.56 17.08 -11.62
C ASN A 72 -5.68 16.93 -10.36
N TYR A 73 -4.41 16.57 -10.50
CA TYR A 73 -3.42 16.42 -9.43
C TYR A 73 -3.64 15.26 -8.45
N ILE A 74 -4.58 14.36 -8.72
CA ILE A 74 -4.67 13.11 -7.96
C ILE A 74 -3.73 12.04 -8.55
N GLY A 75 -3.05 11.30 -7.70
CA GLY A 75 -2.21 10.17 -8.12
C GLY A 75 -3.03 9.07 -8.79
N PHE A 76 -2.45 8.42 -9.80
CA PHE A 76 -3.10 7.28 -10.47
C PHE A 76 -3.48 6.20 -9.47
N ALA A 77 -2.54 5.83 -8.59
CA ALA A 77 -2.76 4.83 -7.56
C ALA A 77 -3.83 5.29 -6.56
N THR A 78 -3.70 6.50 -6.02
CA THR A 78 -4.67 7.06 -5.07
C THR A 78 -6.09 7.06 -5.62
N SER A 79 -6.28 7.44 -6.89
CA SER A 79 -7.62 7.42 -7.52
C SER A 79 -8.20 6.01 -7.62
N ARG A 80 -7.36 5.00 -7.90
CA ARG A 80 -7.79 3.59 -7.95
C ARG A 80 -8.08 3.05 -6.57
N TRP A 81 -7.24 3.32 -5.59
CA TRP A 81 -7.48 2.90 -4.21
C TRP A 81 -8.79 3.49 -3.66
N ALA A 82 -9.01 4.79 -3.88
CA ALA A 82 -10.26 5.42 -3.47
C ALA A 82 -11.48 4.73 -4.09
N LYS A 83 -11.44 4.46 -5.41
CA LYS A 83 -12.55 3.80 -6.12
C LYS A 83 -12.72 2.34 -5.69
N GLY A 84 -11.62 1.63 -5.50
CA GLY A 84 -11.63 0.28 -4.95
C GLY A 84 -12.29 0.20 -3.57
N LEU A 85 -12.09 1.23 -2.76
CA LEU A 85 -12.67 1.37 -1.42
C LEU A 85 -14.05 2.05 -1.39
N GLY A 86 -14.64 2.35 -2.55
CA GLY A 86 -16.01 2.84 -2.66
C GLY A 86 -16.19 4.35 -2.75
N TRP A 87 -15.15 5.10 -3.19
CA TRP A 87 -15.24 6.54 -3.45
C TRP A 87 -14.74 6.88 -4.84
N ASP A 88 -15.61 7.46 -5.68
CA ASP A 88 -15.22 8.01 -6.98
C ASP A 88 -14.79 9.47 -6.82
N TYR A 89 -13.51 9.74 -7.04
CA TYR A 89 -12.94 11.07 -6.88
C TYR A 89 -13.45 12.06 -7.94
N ASP A 90 -13.66 11.60 -9.17
CA ASP A 90 -14.09 12.47 -10.29
C ASP A 90 -15.58 12.81 -10.17
N ALA A 91 -16.42 11.84 -9.83
CA ALA A 91 -17.83 12.05 -9.56
C ALA A 91 -18.10 12.69 -8.18
N LYS A 92 -17.14 12.63 -7.26
CA LYS A 92 -17.25 13.10 -5.86
C LYS A 92 -18.40 12.45 -5.10
N GLU A 93 -18.60 11.17 -5.32
CA GLU A 93 -19.68 10.41 -4.71
C GLU A 93 -19.23 9.02 -4.25
N ALA A 94 -19.98 8.46 -3.32
CA ALA A 94 -19.82 7.08 -2.90
C ALA A 94 -20.30 6.13 -4.00
N VAL A 95 -19.49 5.12 -4.29
CA VAL A 95 -19.77 4.06 -5.26
C VAL A 95 -19.67 2.70 -4.59
N THR A 96 -19.90 1.62 -5.32
CA THR A 96 -19.59 0.27 -4.83
C THR A 96 -18.08 0.14 -4.61
N MET A 97 -17.68 -0.69 -3.64
CA MET A 97 -16.27 -1.04 -3.44
C MET A 97 -15.83 -1.98 -4.57
N GLU A 98 -15.24 -1.41 -5.63
CA GLU A 98 -14.87 -2.17 -6.83
C GLU A 98 -13.75 -3.18 -6.57
N ALA A 99 -13.01 -3.05 -5.48
CA ALA A 99 -11.98 -4.00 -5.08
C ALA A 99 -12.53 -5.21 -4.30
N ASP A 100 -13.75 -5.13 -3.74
CA ASP A 100 -14.41 -6.25 -3.06
C ASP A 100 -14.77 -7.35 -4.09
N SER A 101 -13.84 -8.26 -4.30
CA SER A 101 -13.90 -9.24 -5.37
C SER A 101 -14.76 -10.45 -5.05
N ASP A 102 -14.94 -10.77 -3.77
CA ASP A 102 -15.73 -11.91 -3.28
C ASP A 102 -17.10 -11.50 -2.71
N SER A 103 -17.38 -10.18 -2.70
CA SER A 103 -18.66 -9.60 -2.26
C SER A 103 -18.98 -9.86 -0.78
N ASP A 104 -17.96 -9.90 0.06
CA ASP A 104 -18.10 -10.08 1.51
C ASP A 104 -18.31 -8.73 2.25
N ASN A 105 -18.38 -7.62 1.52
CA ASN A 105 -18.47 -6.23 1.99
C ASN A 105 -17.21 -5.74 2.72
N LYS A 106 -16.08 -6.38 2.49
CA LYS A 106 -14.77 -5.92 2.94
C LYS A 106 -13.84 -5.81 1.75
N VAL A 107 -12.74 -5.11 1.96
CA VAL A 107 -11.63 -5.05 1.01
C VAL A 107 -10.36 -5.37 1.79
N THR A 108 -9.70 -6.42 1.39
CA THR A 108 -8.39 -6.79 1.89
C THR A 108 -7.29 -6.03 1.15
N LEU A 109 -6.08 -6.02 1.70
CA LEU A 109 -4.94 -5.39 1.04
C LEU A 109 -4.60 -6.09 -0.29
N GLU A 110 -4.75 -7.43 -0.35
CA GLU A 110 -4.59 -8.20 -1.58
C GLU A 110 -5.61 -7.81 -2.65
N GLU A 111 -6.87 -7.69 -2.29
CA GLU A 111 -7.93 -7.28 -3.22
C GLU A 111 -7.69 -5.87 -3.74
N LEU A 112 -7.31 -4.94 -2.87
CA LEU A 112 -7.00 -3.57 -3.26
C LEU A 112 -5.78 -3.51 -4.18
N TYR A 113 -4.76 -4.33 -3.92
CA TYR A 113 -3.60 -4.49 -4.79
C TYR A 113 -3.99 -5.06 -6.16
N ASN A 114 -4.72 -6.18 -6.20
CA ASN A 114 -5.13 -6.83 -7.44
C ASN A 114 -6.03 -5.92 -8.29
N TYR A 115 -6.96 -5.22 -7.65
CA TYR A 115 -7.81 -4.24 -8.31
C TYR A 115 -7.01 -3.09 -8.92
N SER A 116 -6.11 -2.48 -8.15
CA SER A 116 -5.38 -1.29 -8.57
C SER A 116 -4.29 -1.60 -9.60
N SER A 117 -3.54 -2.70 -9.43
CA SER A 117 -2.42 -3.07 -10.30
C SER A 117 -2.85 -3.32 -11.76
N THR A 118 -4.09 -3.80 -11.98
CA THR A 118 -4.63 -4.04 -13.32
C THR A 118 -5.24 -2.80 -13.99
N ARG A 119 -5.33 -1.67 -13.28
CA ARG A 119 -6.03 -0.45 -13.71
C ARG A 119 -5.16 0.79 -13.82
N ILE A 120 -3.85 0.62 -13.73
CA ILE A 120 -2.89 1.69 -14.01
C ILE A 120 -2.77 1.85 -15.53
N PRO A 121 -2.94 3.08 -16.07
CA PRO A 121 -2.87 3.31 -17.50
C PRO A 121 -1.48 3.05 -18.08
N ASP A 122 -1.43 2.38 -19.24
CA ASP A 122 -0.24 2.25 -20.09
C ASP A 122 1.02 1.73 -19.36
N ASN A 123 0.85 0.93 -18.33
CA ASN A 123 1.97 0.44 -17.49
C ASN A 123 2.89 1.57 -16.99
N LYS A 124 2.31 2.72 -16.66
CA LYS A 124 3.06 3.90 -16.22
C LYS A 124 3.78 3.70 -14.91
N GLN A 125 3.24 2.87 -14.06
CA GLN A 125 3.83 2.54 -12.75
C GLN A 125 3.35 1.16 -12.31
N THR A 126 4.15 0.52 -11.46
CA THR A 126 3.86 -0.81 -10.91
C THR A 126 3.51 -0.67 -9.43
N ILE A 127 2.27 -0.98 -9.09
CA ILE A 127 1.85 -1.09 -7.68
C ILE A 127 2.62 -2.24 -7.04
N VAL A 128 3.09 -2.06 -5.84
CA VAL A 128 3.74 -3.11 -5.06
C VAL A 128 3.14 -3.20 -3.66
N VAL A 129 3.07 -4.40 -3.12
CA VAL A 129 2.45 -4.74 -1.84
C VAL A 129 3.41 -5.54 -0.97
N TYR A 130 3.25 -5.43 0.35
CA TYR A 130 3.94 -6.26 1.33
C TYR A 130 3.05 -6.44 2.57
N PRO A 131 2.95 -7.67 3.12
CA PRO A 131 3.38 -8.94 2.51
C PRO A 131 2.58 -9.30 1.25
N ASP A 132 3.07 -10.25 0.47
CA ASP A 132 2.32 -10.80 -0.65
C ASP A 132 1.11 -11.61 -0.12
N ASN A 133 -0.04 -11.57 -0.83
CA ASN A 133 -1.28 -12.26 -0.48
C ASN A 133 -1.82 -11.87 0.92
N ASP A 134 -1.88 -10.58 1.17
CA ASP A 134 -2.22 -10.03 2.47
C ASP A 134 -3.73 -9.89 2.66
N ASN A 135 -4.28 -10.72 3.53
CA ASN A 135 -5.71 -10.73 3.87
C ASN A 135 -6.10 -9.69 4.94
N PHE A 136 -5.22 -8.76 5.27
CA PHE A 136 -5.55 -7.69 6.20
C PHE A 136 -6.64 -6.77 5.62
N VAL A 137 -7.73 -6.58 6.36
CA VAL A 137 -8.87 -5.76 5.92
C VAL A 137 -8.53 -4.28 6.04
N VAL A 138 -8.51 -3.58 4.90
CA VAL A 138 -8.21 -2.15 4.80
C VAL A 138 -9.46 -1.28 4.63
N GLY A 139 -10.59 -1.86 4.31
CA GLY A 139 -11.87 -1.17 4.17
C GLY A 139 -13.05 -2.11 4.29
N GLY A 140 -14.26 -1.54 4.47
CA GLY A 140 -15.48 -2.33 4.55
C GLY A 140 -16.72 -1.49 4.82
N ARG A 141 -17.89 -2.07 4.53
CA ARG A 141 -19.20 -1.51 4.88
C ARG A 141 -19.80 -2.38 5.98
N TYR A 142 -20.30 -1.75 7.02
CA TYR A 142 -21.00 -2.38 8.14
C TYR A 142 -22.50 -2.14 8.03
#